data_055310a28af47e8b8f4eeb53415c133b
#
_entry.id   055310a28af47e8b8f4eeb53415c133b
#
_cell.length_a   1.000
_cell.length_b   1.000
_cell.length_c   1.000
_cell.angle_alpha   90.00
_cell.angle_beta   90.00
_cell.angle_gamma   90.00
#
_symmetry.space_group_name_H-M   'P 1'
#
loop_
_entity.id
_entity.type
_entity.pdbx_description
1 polymer ?
#
loop_
_entity_poly.entity_id
_entity_poly.type
_entity_poly.pdbx_seq_one_letter_code
_entity_poly.pdbx_strand_id
1 'polypeptide(L)'
;METKMKKILVCGAGGFIGFHLVNKLVEQGHYVIGADIKQPAFAESQAAVFHEIDLRDPGFVADVVKADLDEIYQLAADMGGTGYIGIGDHDSDIMHNSALINLNVLHEATKKGIKKILYTSSACIYPERNQLDPNNPYCEESSAYPAEPDTEYGWEKLFSERLYLTHKKNYD
;
A
#
# COMPACT_ATOMS: atom_id res chain seq x y z
N MET A 1 25.50 6.95 13.64
CA MET A 1 25.70 6.20 12.36
C MET A 1 25.03 7.02 11.27
N GLU A 2 25.76 7.45 10.28
CA GLU A 2 25.14 8.07 9.10
C GLU A 2 24.30 7.02 8.39
N THR A 3 23.01 7.29 8.29
CA THR A 3 22.08 6.43 7.54
C THR A 3 22.42 6.58 6.06
N LYS A 4 22.80 5.49 5.40
CA LYS A 4 23.06 5.52 3.95
C LYS A 4 21.80 6.03 3.22
N MET A 5 21.96 7.03 2.36
CA MET A 5 20.90 7.53 1.49
C MET A 5 20.33 6.37 0.66
N LYS A 6 19.02 6.24 0.63
CA LYS A 6 18.28 5.26 -0.17
C LYS A 6 17.44 5.97 -1.21
N LYS A 7 17.14 5.27 -2.31
CA LYS A 7 16.18 5.67 -3.33
C LYS A 7 14.88 4.91 -3.09
N ILE A 8 13.82 5.62 -2.75
CA ILE A 8 12.57 5.05 -2.23
C ILE A 8 11.39 5.50 -3.07
N LEU A 9 10.55 4.55 -3.49
CA LEU A 9 9.26 4.84 -4.11
C LEU A 9 8.15 4.75 -3.06
N VAL A 10 7.30 5.77 -2.99
CA VAL A 10 6.08 5.79 -2.18
C VAL A 10 4.88 5.83 -3.12
N CYS A 11 4.17 4.71 -3.24
CA CYS A 11 2.88 4.63 -3.94
C CYS A 11 1.77 5.07 -2.97
N GLY A 12 0.84 5.90 -3.42
CA GLY A 12 -0.15 6.55 -2.54
C GLY A 12 0.39 7.80 -1.85
N ALA A 13 1.39 8.44 -2.45
CA ALA A 13 2.09 9.61 -1.89
C ALA A 13 1.23 10.87 -1.77
N GLY A 14 0.12 10.96 -2.51
CA GLY A 14 -0.87 12.05 -2.45
C GLY A 14 -1.89 11.89 -1.32
N GLY A 15 -1.99 10.69 -0.72
CA GLY A 15 -2.86 10.41 0.42
C GLY A 15 -2.28 10.94 1.75
N PHE A 16 -3.11 10.92 2.82
CA PHE A 16 -2.71 11.44 4.13
C PHE A 16 -1.44 10.75 4.67
N ILE A 17 -1.43 9.42 4.75
CA ILE A 17 -0.28 8.67 5.27
C ILE A 17 0.93 8.85 4.37
N GLY A 18 0.73 8.74 3.04
CA GLY A 18 1.81 8.86 2.05
C GLY A 18 2.50 10.21 2.10
N PHE A 19 1.75 11.30 2.21
CA PHE A 19 2.30 12.65 2.34
C PHE A 19 3.24 12.77 3.55
N HIS A 20 2.79 12.34 4.73
CA HIS A 20 3.61 12.41 5.94
C HIS A 20 4.82 11.47 5.88
N LEU A 21 4.67 10.29 5.27
CA LEU A 21 5.78 9.37 5.08
C LEU A 21 6.84 9.94 4.14
N VAL A 22 6.43 10.54 3.01
CA VAL A 22 7.35 11.22 2.07
C VAL A 22 8.17 12.26 2.81
N ASN A 23 7.52 13.16 3.56
CA ASN A 23 8.22 14.22 4.32
C ASN A 23 9.21 13.61 5.31
N LYS A 24 8.80 12.56 6.04
CA LYS A 24 9.69 11.90 7.01
C LYS A 24 10.90 11.25 6.38
N LEU A 25 10.73 10.59 5.24
CA LEU A 25 11.84 9.96 4.52
C LEU A 25 12.81 11.00 3.94
N VAL A 26 12.29 12.12 3.43
CA VAL A 26 13.12 13.25 2.97
C VAL A 26 13.92 13.89 4.12
N GLU A 27 13.29 14.12 5.28
CA GLU A 27 13.98 14.59 6.49
C GLU A 27 15.11 13.66 6.95
N GLN A 28 14.97 12.37 6.70
CA GLN A 28 15.99 11.35 6.97
C GLN A 28 17.11 11.30 5.94
N GLY A 29 17.08 12.15 4.92
CA GLY A 29 18.10 12.26 3.88
C GLY A 29 17.98 11.23 2.76
N HIS A 30 16.77 10.65 2.53
CA HIS A 30 16.52 9.73 1.43
C HIS A 30 16.09 10.47 0.16
N TYR A 31 16.37 9.87 -1.02
CA TYR A 31 15.83 10.31 -2.29
C TYR A 31 14.45 9.66 -2.50
N VAL A 32 13.40 10.45 -2.39
CA VAL A 32 12.02 9.93 -2.41
C VAL A 32 11.33 10.27 -3.73
N ILE A 33 10.72 9.26 -4.34
CA ILE A 33 9.84 9.36 -5.49
C ILE A 33 8.41 9.11 -4.98
N GLY A 34 7.51 10.05 -5.22
CA GLY A 34 6.08 9.90 -4.95
C GLY A 34 5.32 9.48 -6.21
N ALA A 35 4.33 8.59 -6.07
CA ALA A 35 3.38 8.24 -7.13
C ALA A 35 1.97 8.16 -6.56
N ASP A 36 1.03 8.85 -7.18
CA ASP A 36 -0.39 8.86 -6.81
C ASP A 36 -1.23 9.34 -8.00
N ILE A 37 -2.53 9.06 -7.98
CA ILE A 37 -3.49 9.58 -8.95
C ILE A 37 -3.75 11.08 -8.78
N LYS A 38 -3.33 11.66 -7.66
CA LYS A 38 -3.53 13.08 -7.31
C LYS A 38 -2.39 13.63 -6.48
N GLN A 39 -2.20 14.95 -6.52
CA GLN A 39 -1.32 15.66 -5.61
C GLN A 39 -1.86 15.63 -4.17
N PRO A 40 -0.99 15.75 -3.15
CA PRO A 40 -1.44 15.91 -1.76
C PRO A 40 -2.33 17.16 -1.60
N ALA A 41 -3.44 17.01 -0.87
CA ALA A 41 -4.35 18.12 -0.59
C ALA A 41 -3.88 19.05 0.55
N PHE A 42 -2.85 18.66 1.31
CA PHE A 42 -2.44 19.34 2.56
C PHE A 42 -1.36 20.41 2.32
N ALA A 43 -0.40 20.09 1.48
CA ALA A 43 0.70 20.98 1.08
C ALA A 43 1.40 20.38 -0.13
N GLU A 44 2.34 21.13 -0.73
CA GLU A 44 3.20 20.63 -1.79
C GLU A 44 4.05 19.45 -1.30
N SER A 45 4.18 18.41 -2.12
CA SER A 45 4.99 17.24 -1.80
C SER A 45 6.47 17.59 -1.74
N GLN A 46 7.17 17.09 -0.73
CA GLN A 46 8.63 17.19 -0.62
C GLN A 46 9.39 16.10 -1.38
N ALA A 47 8.70 15.20 -2.08
CA ALA A 47 9.35 14.20 -2.91
C ALA A 47 10.27 14.87 -3.95
N ALA A 48 11.46 14.29 -4.19
CA ALA A 48 12.37 14.77 -5.22
C ALA A 48 11.76 14.72 -6.62
N VAL A 49 10.88 13.75 -6.85
CA VAL A 49 10.03 13.61 -8.04
C VAL A 49 8.66 13.15 -7.60
N PHE A 50 7.59 13.76 -8.13
CA PHE A 50 6.23 13.30 -7.92
C PHE A 50 5.59 12.98 -9.27
N HIS A 51 5.12 11.74 -9.41
CA HIS A 51 4.40 11.27 -10.60
C HIS A 51 2.90 11.25 -10.29
N GLU A 52 2.14 12.10 -10.95
CA GLU A 52 0.67 12.05 -10.92
C GLU A 52 0.21 11.06 -11.98
N ILE A 53 -0.01 9.82 -11.57
CA ILE A 53 -0.30 8.67 -12.45
C ILE A 53 -1.27 7.69 -11.80
N ASP A 54 -1.96 6.94 -12.63
CA ASP A 54 -2.84 5.85 -12.20
C ASP A 54 -2.03 4.53 -12.11
N LEU A 55 -1.83 4.02 -10.90
CA LEU A 55 -1.11 2.76 -10.66
C LEU A 55 -1.89 1.50 -11.09
N ARG A 56 -3.13 1.65 -11.55
CA ARG A 56 -3.87 0.57 -12.22
C ARG A 56 -3.35 0.33 -13.64
N ASP A 57 -2.68 1.31 -14.24
CA ASP A 57 -2.04 1.16 -15.54
C ASP A 57 -0.65 0.53 -15.39
N PRO A 58 -0.43 -0.68 -15.94
CA PRO A 58 0.85 -1.37 -15.82
C PRO A 58 2.00 -0.64 -16.53
N GLY A 59 1.71 0.18 -17.55
CA GLY A 59 2.71 0.98 -18.24
C GLY A 59 3.28 2.06 -17.33
N PHE A 60 2.43 2.80 -16.63
CA PHE A 60 2.87 3.80 -15.66
C PHE A 60 3.62 3.16 -14.48
N VAL A 61 3.18 2.00 -13.99
CA VAL A 61 3.91 1.29 -12.93
C VAL A 61 5.30 0.86 -13.42
N ALA A 62 5.42 0.34 -14.65
CA ALA A 62 6.71 -0.02 -15.24
C ALA A 62 7.66 1.19 -15.37
N ASP A 63 7.09 2.40 -15.53
CA ASP A 63 7.84 3.64 -15.63
C ASP A 63 8.34 4.17 -14.28
N VAL A 64 7.63 3.97 -13.19
CA VAL A 64 8.03 4.48 -11.87
C VAL A 64 8.80 3.46 -11.04
N VAL A 65 8.53 2.18 -11.17
CA VAL A 65 9.30 1.12 -10.53
C VAL A 65 10.59 0.90 -11.33
N LYS A 66 11.72 1.39 -10.84
CA LYS A 66 13.04 1.25 -11.51
C LYS A 66 13.93 0.29 -10.72
N ALA A 67 14.86 -0.38 -11.43
CA ALA A 67 15.74 -1.37 -10.83
C ALA A 67 16.75 -0.80 -9.81
N ASP A 68 16.92 0.51 -9.76
CA ASP A 68 17.80 1.21 -8.82
C ASP A 68 17.09 1.70 -7.54
N LEU A 69 15.83 1.30 -7.34
CA LEU A 69 15.13 1.53 -6.08
C LEU A 69 15.63 0.57 -5.00
N ASP A 70 15.88 1.11 -3.81
CA ASP A 70 16.21 0.32 -2.62
C ASP A 70 14.95 -0.25 -1.95
N GLU A 71 13.87 0.54 -1.91
CA GLU A 71 12.64 0.19 -1.19
C GLU A 71 11.39 0.73 -1.90
N ILE A 72 10.27 0.03 -1.75
CA ILE A 72 8.94 0.49 -2.14
C ILE A 72 8.03 0.49 -0.91
N TYR A 73 7.30 1.59 -0.70
CA TYR A 73 6.22 1.71 0.27
C TYR A 73 4.91 1.75 -0.51
N GLN A 74 4.18 0.63 -0.48
CA GLN A 74 2.91 0.48 -1.19
C GLN A 74 1.75 0.81 -0.26
N LEU A 75 1.25 2.04 -0.37
CA LEU A 75 0.14 2.57 0.41
C LEU A 75 -1.08 2.89 -0.46
N ALA A 76 -0.91 2.84 -1.80
CA ALA A 76 -1.99 3.13 -2.73
C ALA A 76 -3.08 2.06 -2.67
N ALA A 77 -4.31 2.50 -2.56
CA ALA A 77 -5.50 1.67 -2.60
C ALA A 77 -6.68 2.51 -3.08
N ASP A 78 -7.68 1.86 -3.64
CA ASP A 78 -8.99 2.47 -3.80
C ASP A 78 -9.69 2.44 -2.45
N MET A 79 -9.69 3.59 -1.77
CA MET A 79 -10.27 3.70 -0.46
C MET A 79 -10.77 5.11 -0.16
N GLY A 80 -11.70 5.18 0.78
CA GLY A 80 -12.24 6.41 1.34
C GLY A 80 -12.45 6.28 2.84
N GLY A 81 -13.33 7.09 3.40
CA GLY A 81 -13.78 6.95 4.79
C GLY A 81 -14.70 5.73 4.97
N THR A 82 -15.11 5.47 6.22
CA THR A 82 -16.00 4.35 6.58
C THR A 82 -17.27 4.28 5.72
N GLY A 83 -17.83 5.44 5.34
CA GLY A 83 -18.99 5.50 4.44
C GLY A 83 -18.68 5.08 2.99
N TYR A 84 -17.43 4.99 2.58
CA TYR A 84 -17.03 4.50 1.26
C TYR A 84 -16.78 2.99 1.28
N ILE A 85 -16.04 2.51 2.29
CA ILE A 85 -15.59 1.12 2.35
C ILE A 85 -16.55 0.16 3.04
N GLY A 86 -17.61 0.65 3.71
CA GLY A 86 -18.46 -0.17 4.57
C GLY A 86 -19.95 -0.21 4.20
N ILE A 87 -20.40 0.50 3.14
CA ILE A 87 -21.82 0.53 2.75
C ILE A 87 -22.15 -0.39 1.57
N GLY A 88 -21.17 -0.99 0.93
CA GLY A 88 -21.36 -1.95 -0.16
C GLY A 88 -21.46 -1.35 -1.58
N ASP A 89 -21.66 -0.05 -1.71
CA ASP A 89 -21.90 0.60 -3.02
C ASP A 89 -20.64 0.62 -3.92
N HIS A 90 -19.46 0.44 -3.33
CA HIS A 90 -18.15 0.52 -4.00
C HIS A 90 -17.33 -0.77 -3.93
N ASP A 91 -17.89 -1.84 -3.42
CA ASP A 91 -17.18 -3.10 -3.15
C ASP A 91 -16.44 -3.64 -4.37
N SER A 92 -17.11 -3.66 -5.53
CA SER A 92 -16.49 -4.12 -6.79
C SER A 92 -15.30 -3.27 -7.21
N ASP A 93 -15.40 -1.94 -7.09
CA ASP A 93 -14.32 -1.02 -7.45
C ASP A 93 -13.16 -1.14 -6.47
N ILE A 94 -13.44 -1.22 -5.17
CA ILE A 94 -12.45 -1.41 -4.12
C ILE A 94 -11.64 -2.68 -4.35
N MET A 95 -12.33 -3.81 -4.55
CA MET A 95 -11.71 -5.11 -4.82
C MET A 95 -10.86 -5.08 -6.09
N HIS A 96 -11.45 -4.63 -7.20
CA HIS A 96 -10.79 -4.60 -8.48
C HIS A 96 -9.59 -3.66 -8.52
N ASN A 97 -9.80 -2.41 -8.13
CA ASN A 97 -8.80 -1.36 -8.27
C ASN A 97 -7.61 -1.60 -7.33
N SER A 98 -7.87 -1.93 -6.06
CA SER A 98 -6.79 -2.17 -5.09
C SER A 98 -6.00 -3.43 -5.41
N ALA A 99 -6.66 -4.53 -5.80
CA ALA A 99 -5.97 -5.73 -6.24
C ALA A 99 -5.10 -5.46 -7.49
N LEU A 100 -5.61 -4.72 -8.47
CA LEU A 100 -4.88 -4.39 -9.70
C LEU A 100 -3.63 -3.55 -9.41
N ILE A 101 -3.72 -2.54 -8.54
CA ILE A 101 -2.57 -1.74 -8.09
C ILE A 101 -1.51 -2.66 -7.47
N ASN A 102 -1.90 -3.53 -6.52
CA ASN A 102 -0.98 -4.43 -5.83
C ASN A 102 -0.32 -5.43 -6.78
N LEU A 103 -1.09 -6.00 -7.72
CA LEU A 103 -0.57 -6.92 -8.74
C LEU A 103 0.46 -6.24 -9.64
N ASN A 104 0.18 -5.04 -10.14
CA ASN A 104 1.08 -4.29 -11.02
C ASN A 104 2.39 -3.91 -10.30
N VAL A 105 2.29 -3.33 -9.10
CA VAL A 105 3.46 -2.91 -8.32
C VAL A 105 4.34 -4.12 -8.00
N LEU A 106 3.75 -5.22 -7.53
CA LEU A 106 4.49 -6.42 -7.14
C LEU A 106 5.13 -7.12 -8.35
N HIS A 107 4.40 -7.18 -9.49
CA HIS A 107 4.94 -7.72 -10.74
C HIS A 107 6.22 -6.97 -11.18
N GLU A 108 6.15 -5.65 -11.28
CA GLU A 108 7.31 -4.85 -11.71
C GLU A 108 8.43 -4.84 -10.68
N ALA A 109 8.11 -4.83 -9.39
CA ALA A 109 9.11 -4.94 -8.33
C ALA A 109 9.89 -6.26 -8.40
N THR A 110 9.19 -7.37 -8.59
CA THR A 110 9.79 -8.70 -8.75
C THR A 110 10.67 -8.77 -10.00
N LYS A 111 10.14 -8.33 -11.14
CA LYS A 111 10.85 -8.29 -12.42
C LYS A 111 12.15 -7.47 -12.36
N LYS A 112 12.17 -6.41 -11.56
CA LYS A 112 13.31 -5.49 -11.40
C LYS A 112 14.20 -5.82 -10.19
N GLY A 113 13.87 -6.87 -9.44
CA GLY A 113 14.68 -7.38 -8.34
C GLY A 113 14.68 -6.50 -7.10
N ILE A 114 13.58 -5.74 -6.85
CA ILE A 114 13.45 -4.93 -5.64
C ILE A 114 13.31 -5.84 -4.43
N LYS A 115 14.18 -5.67 -3.44
CA LYS A 115 14.31 -6.57 -2.29
C LYS A 115 13.46 -6.21 -1.09
N LYS A 116 12.93 -4.99 -1.04
CA LYS A 116 12.15 -4.55 0.12
C LYS A 116 10.91 -3.80 -0.31
N ILE A 117 9.76 -4.35 0.05
CA ILE A 117 8.45 -3.73 -0.12
C ILE A 117 7.75 -3.73 1.22
N LEU A 118 7.25 -2.56 1.65
CA LEU A 118 6.31 -2.45 2.74
C LEU A 118 4.91 -2.31 2.13
N TYR A 119 3.98 -3.13 2.56
CA TYR A 119 2.56 -3.06 2.23
C TYR A 119 1.75 -2.70 3.47
N THR A 120 0.77 -1.81 3.32
CA THR A 120 -0.14 -1.47 4.41
C THR A 120 -1.42 -2.30 4.33
N SER A 121 -1.62 -3.16 5.32
CA SER A 121 -2.85 -3.90 5.52
C SER A 121 -3.87 -3.09 6.35
N SER A 122 -4.82 -3.75 6.97
CA SER A 122 -5.89 -3.12 7.73
C SER A 122 -6.37 -4.02 8.87
N ALA A 123 -6.96 -3.42 9.92
CA ALA A 123 -7.69 -4.16 10.94
C ALA A 123 -8.96 -4.85 10.39
N CYS A 124 -9.45 -4.40 9.23
CA CYS A 124 -10.61 -5.02 8.55
C CYS A 124 -10.35 -6.45 8.03
N ILE A 125 -9.10 -6.95 8.11
CA ILE A 125 -8.78 -8.35 7.79
C ILE A 125 -9.27 -9.32 8.88
N TYR A 126 -9.46 -8.83 10.10
CA TYR A 126 -9.89 -9.68 11.21
C TYR A 126 -11.41 -9.90 11.19
N PRO A 127 -11.87 -11.09 11.60
CA PRO A 127 -13.29 -11.33 11.75
C PRO A 127 -13.99 -10.32 12.68
N GLU A 128 -15.20 -9.91 12.34
CA GLU A 128 -16.00 -8.98 13.16
C GLU A 128 -16.08 -9.44 14.62
N ARG A 129 -16.31 -10.74 14.85
CA ARG A 129 -16.38 -11.32 16.20
C ARG A 129 -15.16 -11.03 17.08
N ASN A 130 -13.99 -10.78 16.49
CA ASN A 130 -12.77 -10.44 17.23
C ASN A 130 -12.78 -8.98 17.72
N GLN A 131 -13.67 -8.16 17.22
CA GLN A 131 -13.72 -6.72 17.44
C GLN A 131 -14.99 -6.26 18.17
N LEU A 132 -15.88 -7.19 18.55
CA LEU A 132 -17.15 -6.87 19.20
C LEU A 132 -17.01 -6.24 20.59
N ASP A 133 -15.95 -6.58 21.32
CA ASP A 133 -15.65 -5.93 22.60
C ASP A 133 -14.59 -4.84 22.38
N PRO A 134 -14.96 -3.56 22.39
CA PRO A 134 -14.02 -2.46 22.17
C PRO A 134 -12.98 -2.32 23.30
N ASN A 135 -13.23 -2.91 24.48
CA ASN A 135 -12.30 -2.87 25.61
C ASN A 135 -11.29 -4.04 25.59
N ASN A 136 -11.59 -5.09 24.83
CA ASN A 136 -10.74 -6.28 24.71
C ASN A 136 -10.80 -6.86 23.30
N PRO A 137 -10.37 -6.12 22.27
CA PRO A 137 -10.34 -6.62 20.90
C PRO A 137 -9.30 -7.73 20.77
N TYR A 138 -9.66 -8.82 20.09
CA TYR A 138 -8.77 -9.94 19.82
C TYR A 138 -8.30 -9.90 18.36
N CYS A 139 -7.32 -9.04 18.07
CA CYS A 139 -6.75 -8.82 16.74
C CYS A 139 -5.25 -9.20 16.69
N GLU A 140 -4.90 -10.34 17.26
CA GLU A 140 -3.57 -10.94 17.05
C GLU A 140 -3.46 -11.48 15.62
N GLU A 141 -2.28 -11.41 14.99
CA GLU A 141 -2.08 -11.84 13.60
C GLU A 141 -2.58 -13.27 13.34
N SER A 142 -2.40 -14.18 14.32
CA SER A 142 -2.90 -15.56 14.24
C SER A 142 -4.44 -15.66 14.17
N SER A 143 -5.15 -14.67 14.69
CA SER A 143 -6.62 -14.65 14.74
C SER A 143 -7.29 -14.20 13.45
N ALA A 144 -6.52 -13.79 12.44
CA ALA A 144 -7.03 -13.52 11.09
C ALA A 144 -7.53 -14.80 10.39
N TYR A 145 -7.24 -15.96 10.96
CA TYR A 145 -7.66 -17.26 10.41
C TYR A 145 -8.42 -18.10 11.46
N PRO A 146 -9.52 -18.81 11.08
CA PRO A 146 -10.09 -18.85 9.72
C PRO A 146 -10.57 -17.47 9.25
N ALA A 147 -10.30 -17.15 7.97
CA ALA A 147 -10.59 -15.84 7.41
C ALA A 147 -12.10 -15.57 7.33
N GLU A 148 -12.52 -14.41 7.86
CA GLU A 148 -13.90 -13.95 7.86
C GLU A 148 -13.97 -12.42 7.97
N PRO A 149 -13.27 -11.67 7.08
CA PRO A 149 -13.44 -10.22 7.01
C PRO A 149 -14.91 -9.82 6.80
N ASP A 150 -15.32 -8.74 7.41
CA ASP A 150 -16.70 -8.24 7.37
C ASP A 150 -17.03 -7.39 6.15
N THR A 151 -16.03 -7.00 5.39
CA THR A 151 -16.17 -6.14 4.21
C THR A 151 -15.31 -6.64 3.05
N GLU A 152 -15.69 -6.32 1.82
CA GLU A 152 -14.90 -6.63 0.63
C GLU A 152 -13.53 -5.91 0.65
N TYR A 153 -13.46 -4.73 1.27
CA TYR A 153 -12.18 -4.08 1.56
C TYR A 153 -11.26 -4.95 2.43
N GLY A 154 -11.80 -5.56 3.49
CA GLY A 154 -11.05 -6.48 4.34
C GLY A 154 -10.58 -7.73 3.59
N TRP A 155 -11.41 -8.29 2.73
CA TRP A 155 -11.05 -9.42 1.87
C TRP A 155 -9.93 -9.07 0.88
N GLU A 156 -9.99 -7.89 0.24
CA GLU A 156 -8.91 -7.43 -0.65
C GLU A 156 -7.60 -7.28 0.13
N LYS A 157 -7.64 -6.65 1.29
CA LYS A 157 -6.44 -6.46 2.12
C LYS A 157 -5.80 -7.78 2.51
N LEU A 158 -6.59 -8.76 2.95
CA LEU A 158 -6.09 -10.09 3.31
C LEU A 158 -5.57 -10.87 2.08
N PHE A 159 -6.24 -10.76 0.93
CA PHE A 159 -5.73 -11.31 -0.33
C PHE A 159 -4.37 -10.74 -0.69
N SER A 160 -4.22 -9.43 -0.61
CA SER A 160 -2.97 -8.75 -0.94
C SER A 160 -1.84 -9.10 0.03
N GLU A 161 -2.09 -9.24 1.34
CA GLU A 161 -1.08 -9.79 2.27
C GLU A 161 -0.55 -11.15 1.80
N ARG A 162 -1.46 -12.07 1.46
CA ARG A 162 -1.06 -13.39 0.97
C ARG A 162 -0.29 -13.32 -0.34
N LEU A 163 -0.67 -12.39 -1.22
CA LEU A 163 0.03 -12.15 -2.49
C LEU A 163 1.48 -11.74 -2.24
N TYR A 164 1.74 -10.77 -1.36
CA TYR A 164 3.09 -10.33 -1.00
C TYR A 164 3.89 -11.44 -0.32
N LEU A 165 3.29 -12.17 0.62
CA LEU A 165 3.95 -13.30 1.31
C LEU A 165 4.33 -14.44 0.37
N THR A 166 3.48 -14.76 -0.60
CA THR A 166 3.79 -15.82 -1.59
C THR A 166 4.88 -15.39 -2.56
N HIS A 167 4.92 -14.12 -2.95
CA HIS A 167 6.01 -13.57 -3.75
C HIS A 167 7.32 -13.62 -3.01
N LYS A 168 7.36 -13.17 -1.75
CA LYS A 168 8.53 -13.30 -0.90
C LYS A 168 9.05 -14.74 -0.86
N LYS A 169 8.17 -15.71 -0.65
CA LYS A 169 8.55 -17.13 -0.60
C LYS A 169 9.16 -17.66 -1.91
N ASN A 170 8.73 -17.13 -3.06
CA ASN A 170 9.09 -17.70 -4.36
C ASN A 170 10.23 -16.96 -5.08
N TYR A 171 10.47 -15.69 -4.73
CA TYR A 171 11.39 -14.81 -5.47
C TYR A 171 12.48 -14.15 -4.61
N ASP A 172 12.54 -14.46 -3.30
CA ASP A 172 13.63 -14.03 -2.39
C ASP A 172 14.86 -14.95 -2.48
#